data_6a8bb94a58c9209ffee80811916d19f7
#
_entry.id   6a8bb94a58c9209ffee80811916d19f7
#
_cell.length_a   1.000
_cell.length_b   1.000
_cell.length_c   1.000
_cell.angle_alpha   90.00
_cell.angle_beta   90.00
_cell.angle_gamma   90.00
#
_symmetry.space_group_name_H-M   'P 1'
#
loop_
_entity.id
_entity.type
_entity.pdbx_description
1 polymer ?
#
loop_
_entity_poly.entity_id
_entity_poly.type
_entity_poly.pdbx_seq_one_letter_code
_entity_poly.pdbx_strand_id
1 'polypeptide(L)'
;IIFSFWYITDFQADTHSSIFWVFAFLFFMTFYLIFISYKLLHQEKFQASDVLLILSNSFIFYGLGYSVLVNDPGGEQLLGLFTLGNAAIHLAVTLFIYQQKAGDRNLFFMVAGLVLIFITIAIPVQLDGSWVTLLWAGEAALLFWIGRKRNDPVYEKISYALMILAFVSIAGDWMTVYNQYVPGVPETRMAPLLNINFLTSLFFIGAFAFMTYLNRSVEETTETSKRFSINALMRVVIPAILLIT
;
A
#
# COMPACT_ATOMS: atom_id res chain seq x y z
N ILE A 1 -21.47 12.06 8.21
CA ILE A 1 -22.25 12.84 7.22
C ILE A 1 -22.21 14.34 7.58
N ILE A 2 -22.71 14.76 8.77
CA ILE A 2 -22.78 16.21 9.16
C ILE A 2 -21.39 16.83 9.18
N PHE A 3 -20.39 16.17 9.78
CA PHE A 3 -19.02 16.66 9.83
C PHE A 3 -18.38 16.77 8.44
N SER A 4 -18.59 15.78 7.57
CA SER A 4 -18.08 15.82 6.20
C SER A 4 -18.78 16.91 5.37
N PHE A 5 -20.06 17.15 5.61
CA PHE A 5 -20.79 18.24 4.97
C PHE A 5 -20.25 19.61 5.40
N TRP A 6 -20.08 19.84 6.72
CA TRP A 6 -19.45 21.05 7.24
C TRP A 6 -18.04 21.27 6.63
N TYR A 7 -17.25 20.21 6.50
CA TYR A 7 -15.93 20.29 5.87
C TYR A 7 -15.99 20.79 4.42
N ILE A 8 -16.99 20.34 3.66
CA ILE A 8 -17.15 20.71 2.25
C ILE A 8 -17.68 22.14 2.10
N THR A 9 -18.55 22.61 3.00
CA THR A 9 -19.27 23.88 2.85
C THR A 9 -18.62 25.06 3.58
N ASP A 10 -18.09 24.84 4.77
CA ASP A 10 -17.73 25.93 5.69
C ASP A 10 -16.29 25.88 6.21
N PHE A 11 -15.52 24.82 5.88
CA PHE A 11 -14.16 24.68 6.36
C PHE A 11 -13.22 25.71 5.75
N GLN A 12 -12.47 26.41 6.63
CA GLN A 12 -11.39 27.32 6.28
C GLN A 12 -10.13 26.90 7.01
N ALA A 13 -9.05 26.61 6.27
CA ALA A 13 -7.80 26.06 6.83
C ALA A 13 -7.21 26.96 7.92
N ASP A 14 -7.16 28.28 7.71
CA ASP A 14 -6.55 29.23 8.63
C ASP A 14 -7.22 29.30 10.00
N THR A 15 -8.53 29.06 10.07
CA THR A 15 -9.34 29.26 11.29
C THR A 15 -9.82 27.95 11.89
N HIS A 16 -10.04 26.92 11.09
CA HIS A 16 -10.72 25.69 11.52
C HIS A 16 -9.80 24.46 11.63
N SER A 17 -8.51 24.57 11.27
CA SER A 17 -7.60 23.42 11.22
C SER A 17 -7.51 22.67 12.56
N SER A 18 -7.29 23.38 13.66
CA SER A 18 -7.20 22.75 15.00
C SER A 18 -8.50 22.06 15.41
N ILE A 19 -9.65 22.70 15.16
CA ILE A 19 -10.96 22.13 15.47
C ILE A 19 -11.21 20.91 14.60
N PHE A 20 -10.87 20.98 13.31
CA PHE A 20 -10.98 19.86 12.38
C PHE A 20 -10.25 18.62 12.91
N TRP A 21 -8.96 18.73 13.27
CA TRP A 21 -8.17 17.59 13.73
C TRP A 21 -8.74 16.95 15.00
N VAL A 22 -9.18 17.76 15.96
CA VAL A 22 -9.79 17.26 17.20
C VAL A 22 -11.04 16.45 16.90
N PHE A 23 -11.98 17.02 16.13
CA PHE A 23 -13.25 16.34 15.85
C PHE A 23 -13.10 15.19 14.88
N ALA A 24 -12.27 15.29 13.85
CA ALA A 24 -12.02 14.21 12.91
C ALA A 24 -11.45 12.99 13.64
N PHE A 25 -10.43 13.18 14.48
CA PHE A 25 -9.83 12.10 15.26
C PHE A 25 -10.81 11.53 16.29
N LEU A 26 -11.56 12.39 17.00
CA LEU A 26 -12.56 11.97 17.98
C LEU A 26 -13.64 11.11 17.33
N PHE A 27 -14.21 11.54 16.21
CA PHE A 27 -15.23 10.76 15.50
C PHE A 27 -14.67 9.46 14.98
N PHE A 28 -13.49 9.48 14.31
CA PHE A 28 -12.85 8.28 13.83
C PHE A 28 -12.64 7.25 14.96
N MET A 29 -12.02 7.67 16.06
CA MET A 29 -11.74 6.78 17.20
C MET A 29 -13.01 6.29 17.89
N THR A 30 -14.01 7.16 18.07
CA THR A 30 -15.27 6.78 18.72
C THR A 30 -15.99 5.69 17.92
N PHE A 31 -16.20 5.90 16.63
CA PHE A 31 -16.87 4.90 15.78
C PHE A 31 -16.06 3.62 15.69
N TYR A 32 -14.74 3.73 15.54
CA TYR A 32 -13.86 2.58 15.45
C TYR A 32 -13.84 1.74 16.72
N LEU A 33 -13.67 2.38 17.89
CA LEU A 33 -13.62 1.70 19.17
C LEU A 33 -14.98 1.09 19.57
N ILE A 34 -16.07 1.80 19.35
CA ILE A 34 -17.42 1.27 19.64
C ILE A 34 -17.66 0.03 18.79
N PHE A 35 -17.35 0.09 17.49
CA PHE A 35 -17.55 -1.04 16.59
C PHE A 35 -16.71 -2.25 16.99
N ILE A 36 -15.40 -2.08 17.21
CA ILE A 36 -14.50 -3.16 17.62
C ILE A 36 -14.91 -3.76 18.97
N SER A 37 -15.20 -2.90 19.96
CA SER A 37 -15.63 -3.34 21.29
C SER A 37 -16.94 -4.13 21.23
N TYR A 38 -17.90 -3.67 20.44
CA TYR A 38 -19.17 -4.37 20.25
C TYR A 38 -18.96 -5.79 19.70
N LYS A 39 -18.18 -5.92 18.62
CA LYS A 39 -17.89 -7.21 17.99
C LYS A 39 -17.13 -8.18 18.93
N LEU A 40 -16.19 -7.67 19.72
CA LEU A 40 -15.43 -8.50 20.66
C LEU A 40 -16.26 -8.92 21.87
N LEU A 41 -17.09 -8.03 22.44
CA LEU A 41 -17.91 -8.33 23.63
C LEU A 41 -19.06 -9.28 23.31
N HIS A 42 -19.70 -9.13 22.15
CA HIS A 42 -20.84 -9.96 21.78
C HIS A 42 -20.45 -11.21 20.97
N GLN A 43 -19.15 -11.38 20.67
CA GLN A 43 -18.63 -12.50 19.86
C GLN A 43 -19.41 -12.71 18.55
N GLU A 44 -19.89 -11.62 17.95
CA GLU A 44 -20.64 -11.68 16.72
C GLU A 44 -19.73 -11.98 15.52
N LYS A 45 -20.25 -12.78 14.59
CA LYS A 45 -19.54 -13.08 13.34
C LYS A 45 -19.38 -11.81 12.49
N PHE A 46 -18.21 -11.69 11.90
CA PHE A 46 -17.89 -10.60 10.98
C PHE A 46 -18.64 -10.75 9.66
N GLN A 47 -19.36 -9.70 9.25
CA GLN A 47 -20.22 -9.69 8.07
C GLN A 47 -19.69 -8.72 7.00
N ALA A 48 -20.22 -8.81 5.78
CA ALA A 48 -19.84 -7.91 4.68
C ALA A 48 -20.18 -6.43 4.97
N SER A 49 -21.26 -6.16 5.70
CA SER A 49 -21.62 -4.81 6.17
C SER A 49 -20.56 -4.20 7.09
N ASP A 50 -19.92 -5.04 7.90
CA ASP A 50 -18.89 -4.62 8.83
C ASP A 50 -17.63 -4.17 8.10
N VAL A 51 -17.29 -4.85 6.98
CA VAL A 51 -16.21 -4.43 6.08
C VAL A 51 -16.46 -3.01 5.59
N LEU A 52 -17.67 -2.73 5.10
CA LEU A 52 -18.02 -1.41 4.58
C LEU A 52 -17.92 -0.33 5.67
N LEU A 53 -18.38 -0.61 6.89
CA LEU A 53 -18.31 0.33 8.01
C LEU A 53 -16.87 0.66 8.40
N ILE A 54 -16.00 -0.33 8.55
CA ILE A 54 -14.58 -0.11 8.90
C ILE A 54 -13.87 0.64 7.78
N LEU A 55 -14.05 0.21 6.53
CA LEU A 55 -13.43 0.88 5.39
C LEU A 55 -13.89 2.33 5.28
N SER A 56 -15.21 2.57 5.34
CA SER A 56 -15.76 3.93 5.25
C SER A 56 -15.22 4.82 6.36
N ASN A 57 -15.21 4.35 7.62
CA ASN A 57 -14.68 5.12 8.74
C ASN A 57 -13.19 5.47 8.54
N SER A 58 -12.38 4.48 8.14
CA SER A 58 -10.93 4.65 7.96
C SER A 58 -10.60 5.55 6.76
N PHE A 59 -11.25 5.33 5.62
CA PHE A 59 -10.96 6.12 4.41
C PHE A 59 -11.59 7.52 4.42
N ILE A 60 -12.71 7.73 5.10
CA ILE A 60 -13.25 9.09 5.31
C ILE A 60 -12.30 9.90 6.18
N PHE A 61 -11.86 9.35 7.31
CA PHE A 61 -10.88 10.03 8.17
C PHE A 61 -9.58 10.33 7.41
N TYR A 62 -9.03 9.33 6.71
CA TYR A 62 -7.82 9.49 5.93
C TYR A 62 -7.99 10.52 4.80
N GLY A 63 -9.04 10.42 4.01
CA GLY A 63 -9.29 11.32 2.87
C GLY A 63 -9.49 12.77 3.28
N LEU A 64 -10.24 13.02 4.35
CA LEU A 64 -10.41 14.37 4.89
C LEU A 64 -9.09 14.92 5.44
N GLY A 65 -8.35 14.13 6.23
CA GLY A 65 -7.07 14.54 6.79
C GLY A 65 -6.01 14.78 5.71
N TYR A 66 -5.96 13.92 4.69
CA TYR A 66 -5.10 14.08 3.51
C TYR A 66 -5.41 15.41 2.79
N SER A 67 -6.68 15.67 2.54
CA SER A 67 -7.13 16.90 1.88
C SER A 67 -6.76 18.17 2.66
N VAL A 68 -6.83 18.14 3.99
CA VAL A 68 -6.37 19.27 4.82
C VAL A 68 -4.87 19.47 4.70
N LEU A 69 -4.07 18.38 4.79
CA LEU A 69 -2.61 18.47 4.74
C LEU A 69 -2.09 18.93 3.38
N VAL A 70 -2.68 18.46 2.28
CA VAL A 70 -2.27 18.90 0.91
C VAL A 70 -2.49 20.39 0.71
N ASN A 71 -3.52 20.96 1.32
CA ASN A 71 -3.86 22.39 1.18
C ASN A 71 -3.21 23.28 2.25
N ASP A 72 -2.47 22.70 3.20
CA ASP A 72 -1.78 23.46 4.27
C ASP A 72 -0.32 23.74 3.87
N PRO A 73 0.19 24.98 4.00
CA PRO A 73 1.58 25.30 3.74
C PRO A 73 2.53 24.44 4.59
N GLY A 74 3.30 23.56 3.96
CA GLY A 74 4.19 22.61 4.63
C GLY A 74 3.54 21.29 5.08
N GLY A 75 2.24 21.13 4.89
CA GLY A 75 1.50 19.91 5.22
C GLY A 75 1.90 18.71 4.35
N GLU A 76 2.37 18.94 3.12
CA GLU A 76 2.87 17.89 2.22
C GLU A 76 3.97 17.03 2.86
N GLN A 77 4.85 17.63 3.66
CA GLN A 77 5.91 16.91 4.38
C GLN A 77 5.37 15.96 5.47
N LEU A 78 4.15 16.19 5.93
CA LEU A 78 3.49 15.40 6.97
C LEU A 78 2.60 14.29 6.41
N LEU A 79 2.34 14.27 5.10
CA LEU A 79 1.43 13.33 4.47
C LEU A 79 1.83 11.86 4.70
N GLY A 80 3.10 11.53 4.51
CA GLY A 80 3.61 10.19 4.77
C GLY A 80 3.54 9.81 6.25
N LEU A 81 3.87 10.75 7.16
CA LEU A 81 3.76 10.53 8.59
C LEU A 81 2.31 10.33 9.02
N PHE A 82 1.37 11.10 8.48
CA PHE A 82 -0.07 10.95 8.70
C PHE A 82 -0.56 9.58 8.20
N THR A 83 -0.13 9.17 7.02
CA THR A 83 -0.48 7.87 6.43
C THR A 83 0.07 6.71 7.27
N LEU A 84 1.33 6.79 7.71
CA LEU A 84 1.93 5.80 8.62
C LEU A 84 1.27 5.83 10.01
N GLY A 85 0.83 6.99 10.47
CA GLY A 85 0.02 7.13 11.70
C GLY A 85 -1.29 6.33 11.62
N ASN A 86 -1.97 6.39 10.48
CA ASN A 86 -3.15 5.54 10.24
C ASN A 86 -2.80 4.05 10.27
N ALA A 87 -1.70 3.64 9.61
CA ALA A 87 -1.21 2.26 9.68
C ALA A 87 -0.93 1.83 11.13
N ALA A 88 -0.30 2.69 11.94
CA ALA A 88 0.03 2.41 13.34
C ALA A 88 -1.22 2.24 14.20
N ILE A 89 -2.28 3.05 13.99
CA ILE A 89 -3.56 2.90 14.70
C ILE A 89 -4.17 1.53 14.36
N HIS A 90 -4.26 1.15 13.09
CA HIS A 90 -4.79 -0.13 12.68
C HIS A 90 -3.93 -1.30 13.20
N LEU A 91 -2.60 -1.14 13.24
CA LEU A 91 -1.68 -2.13 13.83
C LEU A 91 -1.95 -2.33 15.32
N ALA A 92 -2.11 -1.24 16.08
CA ALA A 92 -2.43 -1.32 17.51
C ALA A 92 -3.73 -2.08 17.75
N VAL A 93 -4.78 -1.82 16.94
CA VAL A 93 -6.06 -2.53 17.02
C VAL A 93 -5.91 -3.99 16.59
N THR A 94 -5.13 -4.29 15.55
CA THR A 94 -4.82 -5.67 15.12
C THR A 94 -4.15 -6.46 16.26
N LEU A 95 -3.16 -5.87 16.92
CA LEU A 95 -2.48 -6.49 18.07
C LEU A 95 -3.42 -6.69 19.26
N PHE A 96 -4.31 -5.74 19.52
CA PHE A 96 -5.33 -5.86 20.55
C PHE A 96 -6.30 -7.02 20.28
N ILE A 97 -6.85 -7.13 19.06
CA ILE A 97 -7.71 -8.25 18.63
C ILE A 97 -6.97 -9.58 18.79
N TYR A 98 -5.70 -9.64 18.39
CA TYR A 98 -4.89 -10.85 18.50
C TYR A 98 -4.71 -11.31 19.96
N GLN A 99 -4.48 -10.36 20.88
CA GLN A 99 -4.29 -10.65 22.31
C GLN A 99 -5.57 -11.16 22.97
N GLN A 100 -6.74 -10.68 22.56
CA GLN A 100 -8.03 -11.05 23.17
C GLN A 100 -8.46 -12.50 22.87
N LYS A 101 -7.86 -13.17 21.86
CA LYS A 101 -8.18 -14.56 21.45
C LYS A 101 -9.67 -14.83 21.15
N ALA A 102 -10.53 -13.84 21.32
CA ALA A 102 -11.99 -13.92 21.15
C ALA A 102 -12.47 -13.30 19.81
N GLY A 103 -11.55 -12.70 19.06
CA GLY A 103 -11.88 -12.01 17.80
C GLY A 103 -12.14 -12.99 16.65
N ASP A 104 -13.14 -12.68 15.83
CA ASP A 104 -13.36 -13.36 14.55
C ASP A 104 -12.09 -13.25 13.68
N ARG A 105 -11.68 -14.37 13.08
CA ARG A 105 -10.50 -14.42 12.20
C ARG A 105 -10.61 -13.44 11.02
N ASN A 106 -11.82 -13.25 10.49
CA ASN A 106 -12.06 -12.34 9.38
C ASN A 106 -11.90 -10.87 9.80
N LEU A 107 -12.35 -10.51 11.02
CA LEU A 107 -12.12 -9.18 11.61
C LEU A 107 -10.61 -8.90 11.75
N PHE A 108 -9.86 -9.87 12.28
CA PHE A 108 -8.40 -9.76 12.39
C PHE A 108 -7.75 -9.51 11.03
N PHE A 109 -8.06 -10.33 10.02
CA PHE A 109 -7.48 -10.14 8.68
C PHE A 109 -7.91 -8.85 8.01
N MET A 110 -9.13 -8.39 8.26
CA MET A 110 -9.62 -7.12 7.72
C MET A 110 -8.83 -5.93 8.27
N VAL A 111 -8.65 -5.86 9.59
CA VAL A 111 -7.89 -4.75 10.22
C VAL A 111 -6.41 -4.85 9.89
N ALA A 112 -5.83 -6.06 9.87
CA ALA A 112 -4.46 -6.28 9.41
C ALA A 112 -4.26 -5.90 7.95
N GLY A 113 -5.26 -6.13 7.10
CA GLY A 113 -5.27 -5.67 5.71
C GLY A 113 -5.20 -4.15 5.58
N LEU A 114 -5.89 -3.39 6.44
CA LEU A 114 -5.79 -1.93 6.49
C LEU A 114 -4.38 -1.45 6.85
N VAL A 115 -3.67 -2.15 7.76
CA VAL A 115 -2.26 -1.84 8.05
C VAL A 115 -1.43 -1.90 6.77
N LEU A 116 -1.55 -3.01 6.01
CA LEU A 116 -0.81 -3.17 4.77
C LEU A 116 -1.20 -2.12 3.72
N ILE A 117 -2.50 -1.84 3.58
CA ILE A 117 -2.99 -0.80 2.65
C ILE A 117 -2.37 0.56 2.98
N PHE A 118 -2.39 0.99 4.25
CA PHE A 118 -1.84 2.29 4.62
C PHE A 118 -0.31 2.34 4.54
N ILE A 119 0.42 1.26 4.80
CA ILE A 119 1.86 1.18 4.55
C ILE A 119 2.13 1.33 3.05
N THR A 120 1.40 0.59 2.21
CA THR A 120 1.54 0.65 0.75
C THR A 120 1.24 2.04 0.19
N ILE A 121 0.20 2.72 0.70
CA ILE A 121 -0.16 4.10 0.31
C ILE A 121 0.88 5.12 0.81
N ALA A 122 1.48 4.90 1.97
CA ALA A 122 2.47 5.83 2.53
C ALA A 122 3.69 5.99 1.62
N ILE A 123 4.05 4.95 0.86
CA ILE A 123 5.18 4.96 -0.05
C ILE A 123 5.03 6.05 -1.13
N PRO A 124 4.00 6.02 -2.03
CA PRO A 124 3.85 7.02 -3.07
C PRO A 124 3.39 8.40 -2.54
N VAL A 125 2.83 8.45 -1.34
CA VAL A 125 2.43 9.71 -0.70
C VAL A 125 3.63 10.52 -0.20
N GLN A 126 4.69 9.87 0.23
CA GLN A 126 5.89 10.52 0.79
C GLN A 126 7.07 10.54 -0.18
N LEU A 127 7.12 9.59 -1.11
CA LEU A 127 8.26 9.36 -1.97
C LEU A 127 7.86 9.50 -3.44
N ASP A 128 8.79 10.00 -4.22
CA ASP A 128 8.58 10.21 -5.66
C ASP A 128 9.47 9.30 -6.51
N GLY A 129 9.02 9.04 -7.74
CA GLY A 129 9.79 8.38 -8.78
C GLY A 129 10.31 7.00 -8.38
N SER A 130 11.58 6.76 -8.67
CA SER A 130 12.22 5.43 -8.53
C SER A 130 12.15 4.81 -7.14
N TRP A 131 11.99 5.58 -6.08
CA TRP A 131 11.84 5.05 -4.71
C TRP A 131 10.53 4.29 -4.51
N VAL A 132 9.46 4.75 -5.14
CA VAL A 132 8.15 4.05 -5.11
C VAL A 132 8.28 2.67 -5.72
N THR A 133 8.91 2.58 -6.89
CA THR A 133 9.16 1.32 -7.59
C THR A 133 10.01 0.36 -6.77
N LEU A 134 11.10 0.85 -6.16
CA LEU A 134 11.99 0.04 -5.33
C LEU A 134 11.28 -0.57 -4.13
N LEU A 135 10.51 0.24 -3.41
CA LEU A 135 9.83 -0.21 -2.19
C LEU A 135 8.68 -1.16 -2.50
N TRP A 136 7.87 -0.88 -3.51
CA TRP A 136 6.80 -1.81 -3.91
C TRP A 136 7.33 -3.13 -4.44
N ALA A 137 8.43 -3.13 -5.22
CA ALA A 137 9.07 -4.36 -5.68
C ALA A 137 9.67 -5.16 -4.51
N GLY A 138 10.30 -4.48 -3.55
CA GLY A 138 10.82 -5.09 -2.33
C GLY A 138 9.73 -5.67 -1.44
N GLU A 139 8.64 -4.93 -1.21
CA GLU A 139 7.49 -5.39 -0.43
C GLU A 139 6.81 -6.59 -1.10
N ALA A 140 6.63 -6.55 -2.43
CA ALA A 140 6.09 -7.68 -3.19
C ALA A 140 6.95 -8.95 -3.00
N ALA A 141 8.27 -8.82 -3.15
CA ALA A 141 9.21 -9.94 -2.99
C ALA A 141 9.18 -10.50 -1.55
N LEU A 142 9.12 -9.62 -0.55
CA LEU A 142 9.04 -10.01 0.86
C LEU A 142 7.75 -10.76 1.17
N LEU A 143 6.59 -10.23 0.76
CA LEU A 143 5.29 -10.88 1.01
C LEU A 143 5.17 -12.19 0.26
N PHE A 144 5.69 -12.27 -0.97
CA PHE A 144 5.74 -13.51 -1.71
C PHE A 144 6.57 -14.57 -0.99
N TRP A 145 7.76 -14.21 -0.50
CA TRP A 145 8.62 -15.10 0.27
C TRP A 145 7.95 -15.57 1.58
N ILE A 146 7.29 -14.66 2.33
CA ILE A 146 6.56 -15.00 3.55
C ILE A 146 5.42 -15.97 3.24
N GLY A 147 4.64 -15.70 2.18
CA GLY A 147 3.55 -16.56 1.73
C GLY A 147 4.01 -17.98 1.42
N ARG A 148 5.15 -18.10 0.72
CA ARG A 148 5.76 -19.40 0.42
C ARG A 148 6.29 -20.11 1.65
N LYS A 149 7.02 -19.39 2.51
CA LYS A 149 7.59 -19.97 3.73
C LYS A 149 6.54 -20.43 4.74
N ARG A 150 5.41 -19.68 4.84
CA ARG A 150 4.31 -20.00 5.77
C ARG A 150 3.21 -20.85 5.13
N ASN A 151 3.29 -21.12 3.85
CA ASN A 151 2.25 -21.78 3.04
C ASN A 151 0.88 -21.09 3.17
N ASP A 152 0.88 -19.75 3.24
CA ASP A 152 -0.32 -18.93 3.39
C ASP A 152 -0.60 -18.16 2.09
N PRO A 153 -1.70 -18.49 1.37
CA PRO A 153 -2.01 -17.90 0.09
C PRO A 153 -2.43 -16.41 0.17
N VAL A 154 -2.75 -15.90 1.36
CA VAL A 154 -3.13 -14.49 1.54
C VAL A 154 -1.96 -13.58 1.20
N TYR A 155 -0.77 -13.86 1.74
CA TYR A 155 0.43 -13.08 1.47
C TYR A 155 0.83 -13.14 -0.02
N GLU A 156 0.68 -14.31 -0.66
CA GLU A 156 0.94 -14.45 -2.10
C GLU A 156 -0.02 -13.57 -2.93
N LYS A 157 -1.31 -13.55 -2.61
CA LYS A 157 -2.30 -12.72 -3.34
C LYS A 157 -2.03 -11.23 -3.19
N ILE A 158 -1.64 -10.78 -2.00
CA ILE A 158 -1.28 -9.37 -1.76
C ILE A 158 -0.03 -9.02 -2.55
N SER A 159 0.98 -9.91 -2.58
CA SER A 159 2.20 -9.67 -3.34
C SER A 159 1.92 -9.48 -4.85
N TYR A 160 0.91 -10.15 -5.42
CA TYR A 160 0.54 -9.97 -6.82
C TYR A 160 0.01 -8.56 -7.12
N ALA A 161 -0.77 -7.99 -6.22
CA ALA A 161 -1.23 -6.62 -6.35
C ALA A 161 -0.04 -5.63 -6.32
N LEU A 162 0.91 -5.84 -5.41
CA LEU A 162 2.13 -5.03 -5.33
C LEU A 162 3.04 -5.21 -6.54
N MET A 163 3.13 -6.40 -7.12
CA MET A 163 3.86 -6.62 -8.37
C MET A 163 3.29 -5.76 -9.51
N ILE A 164 1.96 -5.68 -9.61
CA ILE A 164 1.30 -4.84 -10.62
C ILE A 164 1.59 -3.36 -10.35
N LEU A 165 1.47 -2.92 -9.10
CA LEU A 165 1.77 -1.53 -8.72
C LEU A 165 3.23 -1.17 -9.01
N ALA A 166 4.19 -2.03 -8.65
CA ALA A 166 5.61 -1.85 -8.95
C ALA A 166 5.88 -1.78 -10.46
N PHE A 167 5.20 -2.62 -11.25
CA PHE A 167 5.32 -2.59 -12.71
C PHE A 167 4.75 -1.31 -13.32
N VAL A 168 3.60 -0.85 -12.86
CA VAL A 168 3.00 0.42 -13.31
C VAL A 168 3.91 1.60 -12.94
N SER A 169 4.49 1.57 -11.74
CA SER A 169 5.41 2.61 -11.27
C SER A 169 6.66 2.69 -12.15
N ILE A 170 7.34 1.56 -12.40
CA ILE A 170 8.56 1.55 -13.23
C ILE A 170 8.26 1.95 -14.68
N ALA A 171 7.11 1.56 -15.23
CA ALA A 171 6.69 1.97 -16.56
C ALA A 171 6.46 3.49 -16.63
N GLY A 172 5.89 4.08 -15.59
CA GLY A 172 5.73 5.53 -15.45
C GLY A 172 7.09 6.25 -15.37
N ASP A 173 8.03 5.72 -14.59
CA ASP A 173 9.40 6.24 -14.48
C ASP A 173 10.09 6.25 -15.84
N TRP A 174 9.99 5.17 -16.61
CA TRP A 174 10.56 5.09 -17.96
C TRP A 174 9.93 6.10 -18.93
N MET A 175 8.59 6.20 -18.92
CA MET A 175 7.90 7.17 -19.79
C MET A 175 8.36 8.61 -19.49
N THR A 176 8.50 8.96 -18.21
CA THR A 176 8.96 10.29 -17.81
C THR A 176 10.39 10.55 -18.26
N VAL A 177 11.28 9.60 -18.05
CA VAL A 177 12.70 9.69 -18.38
C VAL A 177 12.92 9.79 -19.88
N TYR A 178 12.27 8.95 -20.68
CA TYR A 178 12.42 8.98 -22.14
C TYR A 178 11.80 10.22 -22.79
N ASN A 179 10.73 10.78 -22.22
CA ASN A 179 10.13 12.02 -22.71
C ASN A 179 10.97 13.26 -22.39
N GLN A 180 11.86 13.21 -21.41
CA GLN A 180 12.76 14.33 -21.07
C GLN A 180 14.03 14.36 -21.92
N TYR A 181 14.34 13.29 -22.65
CA TYR A 181 15.51 13.25 -23.52
C TYR A 181 15.28 14.07 -24.79
N VAL A 182 16.11 15.10 -25.00
CA VAL A 182 16.11 15.91 -26.22
C VAL A 182 17.43 15.69 -26.95
N PRO A 183 17.41 15.12 -28.18
CA PRO A 183 18.63 14.92 -28.96
C PRO A 183 19.38 16.26 -29.21
N GLY A 184 20.67 16.27 -28.88
CA GLY A 184 21.51 17.45 -29.06
C GLY A 184 21.63 18.37 -27.84
N VAL A 185 20.83 18.20 -26.80
CA VAL A 185 20.94 18.97 -25.55
C VAL A 185 21.76 18.18 -24.52
N PRO A 186 23.00 18.60 -24.20
CA PRO A 186 23.91 17.86 -23.31
C PRO A 186 23.34 17.63 -21.90
N GLU A 187 22.53 18.58 -21.41
CA GLU A 187 21.92 18.57 -20.07
C GLU A 187 20.88 17.45 -19.90
N THR A 188 20.33 16.94 -21.02
CA THR A 188 19.38 15.82 -20.99
C THR A 188 20.04 14.45 -21.12
N ARG A 189 21.38 14.40 -21.25
CA ARG A 189 22.12 13.13 -21.35
C ARG A 189 22.22 12.45 -20.00
N MET A 190 21.74 11.23 -19.92
CA MET A 190 21.94 10.38 -18.76
C MET A 190 23.19 9.52 -18.92
N ALA A 191 23.89 9.28 -17.81
CA ALA A 191 24.94 8.27 -17.79
C ALA A 191 24.32 6.90 -18.13
N PRO A 192 24.86 6.13 -19.07
CA PRO A 192 24.27 4.83 -19.48
C PRO A 192 24.19 3.81 -18.35
N LEU A 193 25.15 3.86 -17.44
CA LEU A 193 25.28 3.04 -16.26
C LEU A 193 25.41 3.94 -15.03
N LEU A 194 25.04 3.45 -13.85
CA LEU A 194 25.15 4.18 -12.58
C LEU A 194 24.21 5.41 -12.46
N ASN A 195 23.09 5.41 -13.17
CA ASN A 195 22.00 6.34 -12.91
C ASN A 195 20.91 5.65 -12.06
N ILE A 196 20.09 6.44 -11.38
CA ILE A 196 19.05 5.92 -10.48
C ILE A 196 18.04 5.03 -11.22
N ASN A 197 17.68 5.35 -12.45
CA ASN A 197 16.72 4.60 -13.26
C ASN A 197 17.25 3.21 -13.64
N PHE A 198 18.54 3.13 -14.00
CA PHE A 198 19.21 1.87 -14.26
C PHE A 198 19.26 0.99 -13.00
N LEU A 199 19.65 1.57 -11.86
CA LEU A 199 19.69 0.84 -10.58
C LEU A 199 18.31 0.36 -10.15
N THR A 200 17.28 1.16 -10.34
CA THR A 200 15.88 0.79 -10.06
C THR A 200 15.43 -0.37 -10.94
N SER A 201 15.72 -0.30 -12.25
CA SER A 201 15.39 -1.39 -13.18
C SER A 201 16.14 -2.67 -12.81
N LEU A 202 17.41 -2.58 -12.44
CA LEU A 202 18.22 -3.73 -12.02
C LEU A 202 17.66 -4.37 -10.72
N PHE A 203 17.28 -3.55 -9.74
CA PHE A 203 16.67 -4.03 -8.50
C PHE A 203 15.31 -4.68 -8.77
N PHE A 204 14.49 -4.06 -9.61
CA PHE A 204 13.19 -4.60 -10.02
C PHE A 204 13.33 -5.99 -10.67
N ILE A 205 14.26 -6.12 -11.64
CA ILE A 205 14.60 -7.42 -12.27
C ILE A 205 15.05 -8.43 -11.23
N GLY A 206 15.91 -8.03 -10.29
CA GLY A 206 16.40 -8.87 -9.20
C GLY A 206 15.28 -9.39 -8.30
N ALA A 207 14.34 -8.50 -7.90
CA ALA A 207 13.18 -8.87 -7.07
C ALA A 207 12.28 -9.89 -7.81
N PHE A 208 12.00 -9.64 -9.08
CA PHE A 208 11.17 -10.54 -9.89
C PHE A 208 11.88 -11.87 -10.21
N ALA A 209 13.18 -11.86 -10.44
CA ALA A 209 13.98 -13.07 -10.59
C ALA A 209 13.97 -13.92 -9.31
N PHE A 210 14.10 -13.28 -8.14
CA PHE A 210 14.00 -13.94 -6.84
C PHE A 210 12.63 -14.60 -6.64
N MET A 211 11.54 -13.90 -6.93
CA MET A 211 10.19 -14.47 -6.83
C MET A 211 10.00 -15.65 -7.80
N THR A 212 10.54 -15.56 -9.01
CA THR A 212 10.52 -16.66 -9.99
C THR A 212 11.30 -17.88 -9.49
N TYR A 213 12.46 -17.66 -8.88
CA TYR A 213 13.26 -18.73 -8.27
C TYR A 213 12.48 -19.45 -7.16
N LEU A 214 11.87 -18.69 -6.25
CA LEU A 214 11.03 -19.24 -5.19
C LEU A 214 9.81 -20.01 -5.72
N ASN A 215 9.26 -19.59 -6.83
CA ASN A 215 8.12 -20.28 -7.44
C ASN A 215 8.51 -21.65 -8.04
N ARG A 216 9.67 -21.75 -8.68
CA ARG A 216 10.17 -23.01 -9.27
C ARG A 216 10.43 -24.09 -8.24
N SER A 217 10.96 -23.73 -7.07
CA SER A 217 11.31 -24.69 -6.02
C SER A 217 10.10 -25.42 -5.41
N VAL A 218 8.88 -24.94 -5.63
CA VAL A 218 7.65 -25.53 -5.07
C VAL A 218 6.89 -26.37 -6.12
N GLU A 219 7.06 -26.10 -7.41
CA GLU A 219 6.41 -26.88 -8.48
C GLU A 219 6.90 -28.34 -8.51
N GLU A 220 8.10 -28.61 -8.04
CA GLU A 220 8.64 -29.99 -7.96
C GLU A 220 7.97 -30.84 -6.88
N THR A 221 7.19 -30.25 -5.95
CA THR A 221 6.64 -30.96 -4.78
C THR A 221 5.13 -31.09 -4.74
N THR A 222 4.36 -30.47 -5.66
CA THR A 222 2.89 -30.49 -5.56
C THR A 222 2.22 -30.52 -6.94
N GLU A 223 1.85 -31.70 -7.41
CA GLU A 223 0.78 -31.85 -8.40
C GLU A 223 -0.53 -31.41 -7.75
N THR A 224 -1.18 -30.42 -8.33
CA THR A 224 -2.55 -29.98 -8.15
C THR A 224 -2.67 -28.55 -7.61
N SER A 225 -2.73 -27.59 -8.49
CA SER A 225 -3.64 -26.44 -8.38
C SER A 225 -3.51 -25.58 -9.65
N LYS A 226 -4.62 -25.13 -10.22
CA LYS A 226 -4.70 -24.04 -11.21
C LYS A 226 -4.19 -22.73 -10.58
N ARG A 227 -2.92 -22.68 -10.15
CA ARG A 227 -2.24 -21.45 -9.77
C ARG A 227 -2.06 -20.68 -11.07
N PHE A 228 -2.64 -19.49 -11.12
CA PHE A 228 -2.32 -18.50 -12.15
C PHE A 228 -0.79 -18.43 -12.19
N SER A 229 -0.21 -18.99 -13.25
CA SER A 229 1.21 -19.21 -13.28
C SER A 229 1.91 -17.85 -13.36
N ILE A 230 2.39 -17.36 -12.22
CA ILE A 230 3.32 -16.23 -12.15
C ILE A 230 4.46 -16.44 -13.15
N ASN A 231 4.86 -17.69 -13.38
CA ASN A 231 5.84 -18.03 -14.38
C ASN A 231 5.46 -17.54 -15.79
N ALA A 232 4.16 -17.52 -16.15
CA ALA A 232 3.73 -16.97 -17.43
C ALA A 232 3.88 -15.45 -17.46
N LEU A 233 3.49 -14.74 -16.39
CA LEU A 233 3.68 -13.30 -16.25
C LEU A 233 5.17 -12.94 -16.26
N MET A 234 5.99 -13.67 -15.50
CA MET A 234 7.45 -13.46 -15.42
C MET A 234 8.18 -13.75 -16.72
N ARG A 235 7.73 -14.74 -17.50
CA ARG A 235 8.28 -15.02 -18.83
C ARG A 235 8.07 -13.88 -19.83
N VAL A 236 7.05 -13.05 -19.62
CA VAL A 236 6.77 -11.89 -20.47
C VAL A 236 7.40 -10.62 -19.90
N VAL A 237 7.27 -10.38 -18.60
CA VAL A 237 7.68 -9.13 -17.96
C VAL A 237 9.20 -8.99 -17.91
N ILE A 238 9.95 -10.04 -17.54
CA ILE A 238 11.41 -9.95 -17.43
C ILE A 238 12.07 -9.66 -18.78
N PRO A 239 11.74 -10.38 -19.89
CA PRO A 239 12.31 -10.04 -21.19
C PRO A 239 11.87 -8.67 -21.72
N ALA A 240 10.65 -8.25 -21.44
CA ALA A 240 10.17 -6.90 -21.83
C ALA A 240 10.96 -5.80 -21.11
N ILE A 241 11.25 -5.98 -19.84
CA ILE A 241 12.09 -5.05 -19.06
C ILE A 241 13.51 -5.01 -19.62
N LEU A 242 14.11 -6.15 -19.94
CA LEU A 242 15.45 -6.24 -20.53
C LEU A 242 15.55 -5.62 -21.91
N LEU A 243 14.46 -5.60 -22.69
CA LEU A 243 14.44 -4.98 -24.02
C LEU A 243 14.29 -3.46 -23.99
N ILE A 244 13.72 -2.90 -22.90
CA ILE A 244 13.46 -1.48 -22.76
C ILE A 244 14.58 -0.78 -21.99
N THR A 245 15.38 -1.51 -21.20
CA THR A 245 16.57 -1.00 -20.48
C THR A 245 17.81 -1.13 -21.29
#